data_04e3d6323d08b9106dd3a1e9f6d8c183
#
_entry.id   04e3d6323d08b9106dd3a1e9f6d8c183
#
_cell.length_a   1.000
_cell.length_b   1.000
_cell.length_c   1.000
_cell.angle_alpha   90.00
_cell.angle_beta   90.00
_cell.angle_gamma   90.00
#
_symmetry.space_group_name_H-M   'P 1'
#
loop_
_entity.id
_entity.type
_entity.pdbx_description
1 polymer ?
#
loop_
_entity_poly.entity_id
_entity_poly.type
_entity_poly.pdbx_seq_one_letter_code
_entity_poly.pdbx_strand_id
1 'polypeptide(L)'
;SYLTRGTVRANIEHKIKDRLKINFSSSAGVSKEGLLRTDRNALNPFNYIYSANPYDAPYNEDGTYNTDIIVGGVPLNIFENIDNNPSYINKLKMLGAFSLEWRIWDEIKYTTVAGIDYTQNLQYQFNHPESQLSQILGSPYGYRRDSYAHRATWVWTNMLSYDKTFNDVHQV
;
A
#
# COMPACT_ATOMS: atom_id res chain seq x y z
N SER A 1 3.20 -2.80 -15.44
CA SER A 1 3.08 -2.70 -13.96
C SER A 1 3.48 -4.02 -13.33
N TYR A 2 4.02 -3.97 -12.13
CA TYR A 2 4.39 -5.15 -11.34
C TYR A 2 4.02 -4.92 -9.88
N LEU A 3 3.74 -6.02 -9.17
CA LEU A 3 3.52 -6.00 -7.73
C LEU A 3 4.35 -7.11 -7.08
N THR A 4 5.24 -6.73 -6.18
CA THR A 4 5.92 -7.67 -5.29
C THR A 4 5.46 -7.43 -3.87
N ARG A 5 5.06 -8.49 -3.15
CA ARG A 5 4.54 -8.39 -1.78
C ARG A 5 5.08 -9.52 -0.92
N GLY A 6 5.55 -9.17 0.27
CA GLY A 6 5.88 -10.09 1.35
C GLY A 6 5.06 -9.78 2.60
N THR A 7 4.58 -10.81 3.29
CA THR A 7 3.80 -10.64 4.53
C THR A 7 4.20 -11.69 5.55
N VAL A 8 4.42 -11.27 6.78
CA VAL A 8 4.64 -12.13 7.94
C VAL A 8 3.53 -11.90 8.94
N ARG A 9 3.07 -12.97 9.58
CA ARG A 9 2.02 -12.91 10.61
C ARG A 9 2.42 -13.79 11.80
N ALA A 10 2.20 -13.30 13.00
CA ALA A 10 2.39 -14.03 14.25
C ALA A 10 1.17 -13.86 15.15
N ASN A 11 0.70 -14.98 15.71
CA ASN A 11 -0.39 -15.00 16.67
C ASN A 11 0.06 -15.84 17.87
N ILE A 12 -0.10 -15.31 19.06
CA ILE A 12 0.25 -15.95 20.33
C ILE A 12 -0.98 -15.87 21.23
N GLU A 13 -1.42 -17.00 21.73
CA GLU A 13 -2.42 -17.08 22.77
C GLU A 13 -1.78 -17.76 23.99
N HIS A 14 -1.93 -17.17 25.15
CA HIS A 14 -1.45 -17.73 26.41
C HIS A 14 -2.54 -17.66 27.48
N LYS A 15 -2.82 -18.81 28.09
CA LYS A 15 -3.76 -18.93 29.21
C LYS A 15 -2.98 -19.26 30.48
N ILE A 16 -3.15 -18.44 31.50
CA ILE A 16 -2.55 -18.63 32.80
C ILE A 16 -3.68 -19.04 33.77
N LYS A 17 -3.76 -20.33 34.03
CA LYS A 17 -4.87 -20.94 34.76
C LYS A 17 -6.22 -20.54 34.09
N ASP A 18 -7.30 -20.63 34.78
CA ASP A 18 -8.63 -20.28 34.25
C ASP A 18 -9.01 -18.82 34.44
N ARG A 19 -8.04 -17.99 34.89
CA ARG A 19 -8.34 -16.60 35.28
C ARG A 19 -7.73 -15.56 34.38
N LEU A 20 -6.69 -15.88 33.61
CA LEU A 20 -6.02 -14.92 32.78
C LEU A 20 -5.78 -15.47 31.38
N LYS A 21 -6.29 -14.77 30.37
CA LYS A 21 -6.04 -15.06 28.97
C LYS A 21 -5.41 -13.84 28.31
N ILE A 22 -4.31 -14.07 27.62
CA ILE A 22 -3.58 -13.04 26.88
C ILE A 22 -3.52 -13.48 25.41
N ASN A 23 -3.90 -12.59 24.50
CA ASN A 23 -3.73 -12.78 23.08
C ASN A 23 -2.90 -11.65 22.51
N PHE A 24 -1.96 -12.00 21.66
CA PHE A 24 -1.18 -11.06 20.85
C PHE A 24 -1.23 -11.51 19.41
N SER A 25 -1.60 -10.60 18.52
CA SER A 25 -1.54 -10.82 17.08
C SER A 25 -0.80 -9.69 16.40
N SER A 26 0.05 -10.05 15.45
CA SER A 26 0.77 -9.07 14.66
C SER A 26 0.88 -9.51 13.22
N SER A 27 0.88 -8.56 12.32
CA SER A 27 1.25 -8.78 10.93
C SER A 27 2.06 -7.61 10.40
N ALA A 28 3.08 -7.90 9.61
CA ALA A 28 3.86 -6.91 8.90
C ALA A 28 3.93 -7.31 7.42
N GLY A 29 3.74 -6.35 6.54
CA GLY A 29 3.78 -6.56 5.10
C GLY A 29 4.53 -5.43 4.42
N VAL A 30 5.37 -5.79 3.46
CA VAL A 30 6.03 -4.87 2.55
C VAL A 30 5.57 -5.15 1.14
N SER A 31 5.38 -4.11 0.34
CA SER A 31 5.09 -4.27 -1.08
C SER A 31 5.76 -3.17 -1.89
N LYS A 32 6.15 -3.54 -3.12
CA LYS A 32 6.59 -2.62 -4.15
C LYS A 32 5.68 -2.78 -5.37
N GLU A 33 5.11 -1.69 -5.82
CA GLU A 33 4.17 -1.65 -6.92
C GLU A 33 4.64 -0.64 -7.95
N GLY A 34 4.79 -1.09 -9.21
CA GLY A 34 5.04 -0.21 -10.34
C GLY A 34 3.77 0.57 -10.69
N LEU A 35 3.84 1.89 -10.65
CA LEU A 35 2.73 2.77 -10.96
C LEU A 35 2.72 3.08 -12.46
N LEU A 36 1.54 2.97 -13.06
CA LEU A 36 1.31 3.52 -14.39
C LEU A 36 1.11 5.02 -14.27
N ARG A 37 1.74 5.75 -15.15
CA ARG A 37 1.54 7.20 -15.23
C ARG A 37 0.21 7.52 -15.88
N THR A 38 -0.49 8.45 -15.29
CA THR A 38 -1.79 8.93 -15.77
C THR A 38 -1.86 10.44 -15.87
N ASP A 39 -0.71 11.10 -15.78
CA ASP A 39 -0.57 12.57 -15.79
C ASP A 39 -1.14 13.19 -17.07
N ARG A 40 -1.16 12.40 -18.16
CA ARG A 40 -1.81 12.72 -19.42
C ARG A 40 -2.51 11.48 -19.99
N ASN A 41 -3.59 11.67 -20.73
CA ASN A 41 -4.32 10.57 -21.35
C ASN A 41 -3.45 9.65 -22.21
N ALA A 42 -2.52 10.21 -22.99
CA ALA A 42 -1.61 9.45 -23.83
C ALA A 42 -0.61 8.57 -23.05
N LEU A 43 -0.34 8.87 -21.77
CA LEU A 43 0.56 8.09 -20.90
C LEU A 43 -0.14 6.86 -20.28
N ASN A 44 -1.46 6.82 -20.32
CA ASN A 44 -2.20 5.65 -19.87
C ASN A 44 -2.11 4.56 -20.95
N PRO A 45 -1.56 3.37 -20.67
CA PRO A 45 -1.41 2.31 -21.67
C PRO A 45 -2.70 1.90 -22.34
N PHE A 46 -3.83 1.96 -21.66
CA PHE A 46 -5.14 1.66 -22.27
C PHE A 46 -5.54 2.72 -23.30
N ASN A 47 -5.34 4.00 -23.00
CA ASN A 47 -5.62 5.06 -23.96
C ASN A 47 -4.63 5.04 -25.12
N TYR A 48 -3.37 4.68 -24.83
CA TYR A 48 -2.35 4.50 -25.87
C TYR A 48 -2.78 3.45 -26.90
N ILE A 49 -3.27 2.28 -26.47
CA ILE A 49 -3.73 1.21 -27.35
C ILE A 49 -4.86 1.68 -28.30
N TYR A 50 -5.78 2.50 -27.80
CA TYR A 50 -6.88 3.05 -28.62
C TYR A 50 -6.44 4.11 -29.63
N SER A 51 -5.36 4.81 -29.33
CA SER A 51 -4.94 5.98 -30.12
C SER A 51 -3.67 5.72 -30.94
N ALA A 52 -2.97 4.61 -30.68
CA ALA A 52 -1.77 4.23 -31.40
C ALA A 52 -2.10 3.69 -32.78
N ASN A 53 -1.31 4.06 -33.76
CA ASN A 53 -1.41 3.50 -35.09
C ASN A 53 -0.74 2.10 -35.10
N PRO A 54 -1.43 1.03 -35.51
CA PRO A 54 -0.88 -0.33 -35.48
C PRO A 54 0.31 -0.54 -36.43
N TYR A 55 0.55 0.38 -37.35
CA TYR A 55 1.69 0.33 -38.29
C TYR A 55 2.93 1.01 -37.76
N ASP A 56 2.87 1.74 -36.66
CA ASP A 56 4.02 2.42 -36.07
C ASP A 56 4.86 1.43 -35.27
N ALA A 57 6.04 1.07 -35.80
CA ALA A 57 6.97 0.21 -35.08
C ALA A 57 7.52 0.96 -33.85
N PRO A 58 7.52 0.35 -32.65
CA PRO A 58 8.02 1.02 -31.43
C PRO A 58 9.53 1.22 -31.39
N TYR A 59 10.27 0.50 -32.23
CA TYR A 59 11.72 0.56 -32.32
C TYR A 59 12.15 0.80 -33.76
N ASN A 60 13.22 1.54 -33.94
CA ASN A 60 13.94 1.71 -35.18
C ASN A 60 14.72 0.41 -35.56
N GLU A 61 15.21 0.32 -36.79
CA GLU A 61 16.00 -0.83 -37.26
C GLU A 61 17.28 -1.06 -36.45
N ASP A 62 17.86 0.00 -35.87
CA ASP A 62 19.02 -0.03 -34.99
C ASP A 62 18.72 -0.43 -33.53
N GLY A 63 17.45 -0.67 -33.20
CA GLY A 63 17.00 -1.01 -31.86
C GLY A 63 16.75 0.16 -30.93
N THR A 64 16.92 1.40 -31.36
CA THR A 64 16.56 2.59 -30.59
C THR A 64 15.05 2.80 -30.58
N TYR A 65 14.54 3.58 -29.61
CA TYR A 65 13.13 3.91 -29.59
C TYR A 65 12.75 4.79 -30.79
N ASN A 66 11.64 4.44 -31.45
CA ASN A 66 11.07 5.31 -32.47
C ASN A 66 10.36 6.50 -31.78
N THR A 67 10.96 7.67 -31.90
CA THR A 67 10.45 8.91 -31.28
C THR A 67 9.46 9.68 -32.16
N ASP A 68 9.23 9.22 -33.39
CA ASP A 68 8.34 9.86 -34.35
C ASP A 68 6.87 9.40 -34.21
N ILE A 69 6.60 8.45 -33.32
CA ILE A 69 5.26 7.96 -33.04
C ILE A 69 4.43 9.09 -32.41
N ILE A 70 3.27 9.36 -33.02
CA ILE A 70 2.30 10.35 -32.52
C ILE A 70 1.05 9.65 -32.04
N VAL A 71 0.74 9.80 -30.75
CA VAL A 71 -0.45 9.22 -30.11
C VAL A 71 -1.33 10.32 -29.53
N GLY A 72 -2.56 10.43 -30.04
CA GLY A 72 -3.46 11.49 -29.62
C GLY A 72 -2.93 12.91 -29.83
N GLY A 73 -2.13 13.12 -30.89
CA GLY A 73 -1.52 14.41 -31.21
C GLY A 73 -0.26 14.73 -30.39
N VAL A 74 0.29 13.78 -29.65
CA VAL A 74 1.48 13.95 -28.82
C VAL A 74 2.57 12.98 -29.28
N PRO A 75 3.83 13.44 -29.53
CA PRO A 75 4.94 12.56 -29.84
C PRO A 75 5.27 11.72 -28.58
N LEU A 76 4.93 10.43 -28.58
CA LEU A 76 5.08 9.58 -27.43
C LEU A 76 5.23 8.11 -27.81
N ASN A 77 6.37 7.53 -27.46
CA ASN A 77 6.57 6.09 -27.44
C ASN A 77 6.36 5.55 -26.03
N ILE A 78 5.36 4.66 -25.87
CA ILE A 78 5.02 4.13 -24.55
C ILE A 78 6.14 3.29 -23.92
N PHE A 79 6.94 2.59 -24.74
CA PHE A 79 8.06 1.78 -24.25
C PHE A 79 9.19 2.66 -23.74
N GLU A 80 9.57 3.68 -24.52
CA GLU A 80 10.52 4.71 -24.08
C GLU A 80 10.05 5.35 -22.76
N ASN A 81 8.79 5.71 -22.68
CA ASN A 81 8.22 6.34 -21.48
C ASN A 81 8.27 5.42 -20.26
N ILE A 82 8.00 4.12 -20.40
CA ILE A 82 8.05 3.16 -19.29
C ILE A 82 9.47 2.99 -18.79
N ASP A 83 10.43 2.91 -19.68
CA ASP A 83 11.82 2.58 -19.34
C ASP A 83 12.58 3.81 -18.80
N ASN A 84 12.35 4.99 -19.38
CA ASN A 84 13.06 6.21 -18.99
C ASN A 84 12.36 6.99 -17.85
N ASN A 85 11.09 6.68 -17.55
CA ASN A 85 10.33 7.43 -16.56
C ASN A 85 9.71 6.51 -15.48
N PRO A 86 10.54 5.80 -14.71
CA PRO A 86 10.05 4.86 -13.71
C PRO A 86 9.23 5.56 -12.61
N SER A 87 8.12 4.93 -12.26
CA SER A 87 7.29 5.35 -11.14
C SER A 87 6.87 4.13 -10.34
N TYR A 88 7.07 4.17 -9.02
CA TYR A 88 6.69 3.07 -8.14
C TYR A 88 6.38 3.57 -6.73
N ILE A 89 5.67 2.73 -5.98
CA ILE A 89 5.37 2.97 -4.58
C ILE A 89 5.84 1.78 -3.74
N ASN A 90 6.58 2.08 -2.68
CA ASN A 90 6.91 1.14 -1.62
C ASN A 90 5.94 1.37 -0.46
N LYS A 91 5.29 0.29 -0.02
CA LYS A 91 4.33 0.33 1.10
C LYS A 91 4.84 -0.58 2.21
N LEU A 92 4.81 -0.07 3.44
CA LEU A 92 4.96 -0.84 4.66
C LEU A 92 3.63 -0.77 5.41
N LYS A 93 3.08 -1.93 5.77
CA LYS A 93 1.90 -2.01 6.63
C LYS A 93 2.20 -2.90 7.82
N MET A 94 1.91 -2.40 9.02
CA MET A 94 2.05 -3.13 10.27
C MET A 94 0.74 -3.06 11.06
N LEU A 95 0.27 -4.21 11.51
CA LEU A 95 -0.90 -4.35 12.36
C LEU A 95 -0.46 -5.06 13.63
N GLY A 96 -0.89 -4.56 14.76
CA GLY A 96 -0.69 -5.20 16.05
C GLY A 96 -1.97 -5.13 16.86
N ALA A 97 -2.32 -6.23 17.54
CA ALA A 97 -3.42 -6.25 18.49
C ALA A 97 -3.00 -7.05 19.71
N PHE A 98 -3.34 -6.52 20.85
CA PHE A 98 -3.16 -7.13 22.15
C PHE A 98 -4.51 -7.19 22.85
N SER A 99 -4.85 -8.32 23.44
CA SER A 99 -6.00 -8.42 24.33
C SER A 99 -5.64 -9.18 25.60
N LEU A 100 -6.20 -8.73 26.70
CA LEU A 100 -6.08 -9.37 28.00
C LEU A 100 -7.49 -9.49 28.58
N GLU A 101 -7.85 -10.72 28.96
CA GLU A 101 -9.05 -11.03 29.72
C GLU A 101 -8.59 -11.52 31.09
N TRP A 102 -9.00 -10.85 32.15
CA TRP A 102 -8.66 -11.18 33.52
C TRP A 102 -9.91 -11.31 34.37
N ARG A 103 -10.18 -12.52 34.83
CA ARG A 103 -11.19 -12.81 35.85
C ARG A 103 -10.60 -12.48 37.22
N ILE A 104 -10.88 -11.28 37.70
CA ILE A 104 -10.37 -10.77 38.98
C ILE A 104 -11.01 -11.58 40.12
N TRP A 105 -12.33 -11.71 40.06
CA TRP A 105 -13.15 -12.60 40.91
C TRP A 105 -14.09 -13.41 40.01
N ASP A 106 -14.81 -14.35 40.61
CA ASP A 106 -15.70 -15.21 39.84
C ASP A 106 -16.83 -14.40 39.15
N GLU A 107 -17.23 -13.28 39.74
CA GLU A 107 -18.25 -12.39 39.23
C GLU A 107 -17.69 -11.20 38.44
N ILE A 108 -16.38 -10.89 38.55
CA ILE A 108 -15.80 -9.70 37.94
C ILE A 108 -14.75 -10.08 36.93
N LYS A 109 -14.97 -9.65 35.68
CA LYS A 109 -14.07 -9.80 34.56
C LYS A 109 -13.63 -8.45 34.02
N TYR A 110 -12.33 -8.25 33.93
CA TYR A 110 -11.74 -7.14 33.22
C TYR A 110 -11.22 -7.57 31.86
N THR A 111 -11.56 -6.81 30.83
CA THR A 111 -11.07 -7.03 29.47
C THR A 111 -10.46 -5.74 28.95
N THR A 112 -9.25 -5.83 28.43
CA THR A 112 -8.61 -4.72 27.71
C THR A 112 -8.17 -5.18 26.34
N VAL A 113 -8.37 -4.31 25.33
CA VAL A 113 -7.94 -4.53 23.95
C VAL A 113 -7.21 -3.29 23.48
N ALA A 114 -5.97 -3.49 23.02
CA ALA A 114 -5.19 -2.43 22.39
C ALA A 114 -4.82 -2.84 20.97
N GLY A 115 -4.95 -1.93 20.03
CA GLY A 115 -4.61 -2.15 18.63
C GLY A 115 -3.85 -1.00 18.02
N ILE A 116 -2.97 -1.31 17.08
CA ILE A 116 -2.24 -0.34 16.25
C ILE A 116 -2.30 -0.75 14.78
N ASP A 117 -2.58 0.20 13.91
CA ASP A 117 -2.44 0.11 12.45
C ASP A 117 -1.46 1.19 12.00
N TYR A 118 -0.33 0.76 11.47
CA TYR A 118 0.68 1.65 10.90
C TYR A 118 0.83 1.37 9.43
N THR A 119 0.72 2.42 8.62
CA THR A 119 0.92 2.37 7.17
C THR A 119 1.89 3.46 6.77
N GLN A 120 2.89 3.10 5.97
CA GLN A 120 3.84 4.02 5.36
C GLN A 120 3.85 3.80 3.86
N ASN A 121 3.80 4.90 3.10
CA ASN A 121 3.89 4.93 1.65
C ASN A 121 5.07 5.82 1.25
N LEU A 122 5.95 5.29 0.42
CA LEU A 122 7.04 6.02 -0.21
C LEU A 122 6.88 5.88 -1.72
N GLN A 123 6.41 6.95 -2.36
CA GLN A 123 6.25 7.01 -3.80
C GLN A 123 7.47 7.68 -4.42
N TYR A 124 8.01 7.02 -5.43
CA TYR A 124 9.09 7.51 -6.28
C TYR A 124 8.57 7.78 -7.69
N GLN A 125 8.98 8.88 -8.26
CA GLN A 125 8.67 9.27 -9.63
C GLN A 125 9.89 9.96 -10.23
N PHE A 126 10.30 9.50 -11.41
CA PHE A 126 11.44 10.06 -12.11
C PHE A 126 11.11 10.25 -13.60
N ASN A 127 11.59 11.32 -14.19
CA ASN A 127 11.60 11.56 -15.62
C ASN A 127 13.03 11.82 -16.06
N HIS A 128 13.51 11.02 -17.00
CA HIS A 128 14.83 11.24 -17.57
C HIS A 128 14.85 12.57 -18.35
N PRO A 129 15.93 13.37 -18.27
CA PRO A 129 16.02 14.66 -19.01
C PRO A 129 15.76 14.52 -20.50
N GLU A 130 16.30 13.47 -21.12
CA GLU A 130 16.20 13.23 -22.57
C GLU A 130 14.92 12.48 -22.97
N SER A 131 14.04 12.12 -22.02
CA SER A 131 12.79 11.43 -22.35
C SER A 131 11.84 12.34 -23.10
N GLN A 132 11.06 11.76 -24.02
CA GLN A 132 10.00 12.48 -24.72
C GLN A 132 9.04 13.16 -23.74
N LEU A 133 8.75 12.50 -22.61
CA LEU A 133 7.90 13.07 -21.59
C LEU A 133 8.46 14.34 -20.98
N SER A 134 9.75 14.40 -20.69
CA SER A 134 10.40 15.60 -20.16
C SER A 134 10.33 16.77 -21.14
N GLN A 135 10.48 16.50 -22.42
CA GLN A 135 10.34 17.50 -23.48
C GLN A 135 8.89 18.01 -23.58
N ILE A 136 7.90 17.12 -23.58
CA ILE A 136 6.48 17.48 -23.64
C ILE A 136 6.04 18.31 -22.42
N LEU A 137 6.59 18.01 -21.24
CA LEU A 137 6.28 18.72 -20.00
C LEU A 137 7.06 20.03 -19.84
N GLY A 138 7.97 20.35 -20.75
CA GLY A 138 8.84 21.52 -20.64
C GLY A 138 9.84 21.43 -19.50
N SER A 139 10.27 20.22 -19.16
CA SER A 139 11.23 19.94 -18.07
C SER A 139 12.53 19.36 -18.63
N PRO A 140 13.35 20.15 -19.38
CA PRO A 140 14.51 19.64 -20.10
C PRO A 140 15.63 19.11 -19.20
N TYR A 141 15.59 19.42 -17.90
CA TYR A 141 16.55 18.92 -16.91
C TYR A 141 16.07 17.65 -16.20
N GLY A 142 14.97 17.09 -16.67
CA GLY A 142 14.32 15.96 -15.99
C GLY A 142 13.55 16.38 -14.74
N TYR A 143 13.00 15.38 -14.06
CA TYR A 143 12.18 15.61 -12.89
C TYR A 143 12.27 14.42 -11.94
N ARG A 144 12.46 14.69 -10.65
CA ARG A 144 12.36 13.69 -9.59
C ARG A 144 11.42 14.17 -8.50
N ARG A 145 10.54 13.26 -8.09
CA ARG A 145 9.65 13.49 -6.96
C ARG A 145 9.65 12.26 -6.05
N ASP A 146 9.98 12.51 -4.79
CA ASP A 146 9.80 11.57 -3.71
C ASP A 146 8.67 12.08 -2.81
N SER A 147 7.66 11.25 -2.60
CA SER A 147 6.53 11.58 -1.72
C SER A 147 6.46 10.57 -0.60
N TYR A 148 6.47 11.06 0.63
CA TYR A 148 6.40 10.26 1.84
C TYR A 148 5.10 10.55 2.58
N ALA A 149 4.36 9.51 2.91
CA ALA A 149 3.17 9.60 3.74
C ALA A 149 3.16 8.45 4.75
N HIS A 150 2.79 8.74 5.98
CA HIS A 150 2.57 7.72 6.98
C HIS A 150 1.27 7.99 7.74
N ARG A 151 0.69 6.93 8.25
CA ARG A 151 -0.51 6.96 9.07
C ARG A 151 -0.36 5.96 10.20
N ALA A 152 -0.57 6.42 11.42
CA ALA A 152 -0.67 5.58 12.61
C ALA A 152 -2.05 5.78 13.22
N THR A 153 -2.76 4.70 13.45
CA THR A 153 -4.04 4.68 14.14
C THR A 153 -3.94 3.68 15.28
N TRP A 154 -4.38 4.07 16.46
CA TRP A 154 -4.41 3.19 17.63
C TRP A 154 -5.79 3.22 18.28
N VAL A 155 -6.13 2.13 18.92
CA VAL A 155 -7.34 1.98 19.70
C VAL A 155 -6.97 1.32 21.02
N TRP A 156 -7.60 1.77 22.08
CA TRP A 156 -7.51 1.14 23.40
C TRP A 156 -8.88 1.15 24.06
N THR A 157 -9.38 -0.04 24.32
CA THR A 157 -10.69 -0.28 24.92
C THR A 157 -10.51 -1.03 26.22
N ASN A 158 -11.22 -0.59 27.26
CA ASN A 158 -11.26 -1.22 28.57
C ASN A 158 -12.71 -1.49 28.93
N MET A 159 -12.98 -2.68 29.45
CA MET A 159 -14.31 -3.11 29.85
C MET A 159 -14.22 -3.86 31.18
N LEU A 160 -15.07 -3.52 32.09
CA LEU A 160 -15.28 -4.23 33.34
C LEU A 160 -16.70 -4.80 33.31
N SER A 161 -16.81 -6.13 33.45
CA SER A 161 -18.09 -6.83 33.50
C SER A 161 -18.31 -7.39 34.88
N TYR A 162 -19.54 -7.29 35.36
CA TYR A 162 -19.99 -7.91 36.58
C TYR A 162 -21.15 -8.85 36.25
N ASP A 163 -21.03 -10.13 36.58
CA ASP A 163 -22.02 -11.15 36.32
C ASP A 163 -22.25 -11.91 37.63
N LYS A 164 -23.45 -11.82 38.20
CA LYS A 164 -23.82 -12.56 39.43
C LYS A 164 -25.22 -13.10 39.36
N THR A 165 -25.37 -14.35 39.74
CA THR A 165 -26.67 -14.97 39.91
C THR A 165 -27.04 -14.97 41.40
N PHE A 166 -28.19 -14.40 41.73
CA PHE A 166 -28.72 -14.34 43.08
C PHE A 166 -29.82 -15.42 43.24
N ASN A 167 -29.70 -16.25 44.25
CA ASN A 167 -30.68 -17.31 44.58
C ASN A 167 -31.02 -18.22 43.40
N ASP A 168 -30.08 -18.51 42.51
CA ASP A 168 -30.21 -19.30 41.29
C ASP A 168 -31.36 -18.88 40.35
N VAL A 169 -31.92 -17.69 40.52
CA VAL A 169 -33.08 -17.17 39.74
C VAL A 169 -32.84 -15.84 39.10
N HIS A 170 -32.09 -14.95 39.73
CA HIS A 170 -31.86 -13.59 39.24
C HIS A 170 -30.42 -13.41 38.79
N GLN A 171 -30.20 -13.18 37.49
CA GLN A 171 -28.89 -12.86 36.88
C GLN A 171 -28.79 -11.36 36.63
N VAL A 172 -27.72 -10.76 37.07
CA VAL A 172 -27.37 -9.34 36.82
C VAL A 172 -26.00 -9.28 36.17
#